data_2515f2bedfa6676e62313760b09af9d5
#
_entry.id   2515f2bedfa6676e62313760b09af9d5
#
_cell.length_a   1.000
_cell.length_b   1.000
_cell.length_c   1.000
_cell.angle_alpha   90.00
_cell.angle_beta   90.00
_cell.angle_gamma   90.00
#
_symmetry.space_group_name_H-M   'P 1'
#
loop_
_entity.id
_entity.type
_entity.pdbx_description
1 polymer ?
#
loop_
_entity_poly.entity_id
_entity_poly.type
_entity_poly.pdbx_seq_one_letter_code
_entity_poly.pdbx_strand_id
1 'polypeptide(L)'
;MQASKLRFCCLGGTQDKYRVAEFESKSRVGKIRSKVSSIGYFNRIRDNLSNVNRRDLLPLYENLKSADCVVCGGSGRSLYSLNAAMSQIAISQIGWRNKVVLTPDDPGFPGKNMYDAAAELERRYKKILLLMNSGSGVSGDPLVMAQDLSKYIDEKKTSKFSMGLITSNLSSPLSGVVSKHGHVVELKGRGRSKPSLDYSEIGIMGDIFELGSLLLLCMMTEAIFRNLEASDVLRLCLEEFAKLGPMVDSIAEAETYSHLIDILERRTSVFLGGKGTASEIVKMTAIRLFHIKSTLGDNVYIARGVNTPPPRPGDLQILVSFSGETKPVIFWCDTIKKMKGTVLSITGTKKSTLIEKSDLNIPIEEEVKAGQPRRFYMRAAYALSPLPVKLVERLGEKGLRLPEYIINWHHSIIE
;
A
#
# COMPACT_ATOMS: atom_id res chain seq x y z
N MET A 1 7.95 -70.58 -21.89
CA MET A 1 6.64 -71.21 -21.97
C MET A 1 5.56 -70.15 -21.89
N GLN A 2 4.78 -70.08 -22.99
CA GLN A 2 3.45 -69.51 -23.22
C GLN A 2 3.25 -68.06 -22.84
N ALA A 3 3.18 -67.08 -23.72
CA ALA A 3 2.48 -66.81 -24.99
C ALA A 3 0.96 -66.97 -24.94
N SER A 4 0.23 -65.88 -24.96
CA SER A 4 -0.98 -65.68 -25.79
C SER A 4 -1.65 -64.31 -25.43
N LYS A 5 -1.68 -63.46 -26.35
CA LYS A 5 -2.55 -63.14 -27.50
C LYS A 5 -3.53 -62.03 -27.18
N LEU A 6 -3.28 -60.97 -27.91
CA LEU A 6 -4.14 -59.85 -28.34
C LEU A 6 -5.61 -60.19 -28.57
N ARG A 7 -6.50 -59.24 -28.28
CA ARG A 7 -7.59 -58.90 -29.21
C ARG A 7 -7.93 -57.39 -29.11
N PHE A 8 -7.78 -56.72 -30.26
CA PHE A 8 -8.40 -55.43 -30.60
C PHE A 8 -9.89 -55.60 -30.79
N CYS A 9 -10.69 -54.65 -30.30
CA CYS A 9 -12.00 -54.33 -30.89
C CYS A 9 -12.24 -52.85 -30.76
N CYS A 10 -12.23 -52.16 -31.90
CA CYS A 10 -12.80 -50.83 -32.08
C CYS A 10 -14.32 -50.95 -32.09
N LEU A 11 -15.02 -49.98 -31.53
CA LEU A 11 -16.17 -49.30 -32.10
C LEU A 11 -16.87 -48.38 -31.05
N GLY A 12 -17.20 -47.16 -31.47
CA GLY A 12 -18.37 -46.43 -30.98
C GLY A 12 -18.11 -45.25 -30.07
N GLY A 13 -18.19 -44.06 -30.70
CA GLY A 13 -18.13 -42.77 -30.00
C GLY A 13 -19.31 -42.57 -29.06
N THR A 14 -19.04 -41.88 -27.99
CA THR A 14 -20.03 -41.04 -27.28
C THR A 14 -19.27 -39.96 -26.51
N GLN A 15 -19.80 -38.77 -26.60
CA GLN A 15 -19.41 -37.59 -25.87
C GLN A 15 -19.22 -37.86 -24.37
N ASP A 16 -18.00 -37.83 -23.89
CA ASP A 16 -17.76 -37.81 -22.46
C ASP A 16 -17.72 -36.38 -21.97
N LYS A 17 -18.81 -36.04 -21.32
CA LYS A 17 -19.03 -34.89 -20.48
C LYS A 17 -17.89 -34.79 -19.44
N TYR A 18 -17.10 -33.73 -19.53
CA TYR A 18 -16.29 -33.29 -18.39
C TYR A 18 -17.20 -32.97 -17.23
N ARG A 19 -17.43 -33.90 -16.35
CA ARG A 19 -17.90 -33.69 -15.00
C ARG A 19 -16.76 -32.97 -14.27
N VAL A 20 -16.89 -31.65 -14.15
CA VAL A 20 -16.20 -30.89 -13.13
C VAL A 20 -16.70 -31.46 -11.80
N ALA A 21 -15.86 -32.26 -11.15
CA ALA A 21 -16.09 -32.64 -9.77
C ALA A 21 -16.05 -31.35 -8.95
N GLU A 22 -17.22 -30.89 -8.54
CA GLU A 22 -17.37 -29.96 -7.43
C GLU A 22 -16.78 -30.62 -6.18
N PHE A 23 -15.49 -30.40 -5.96
CA PHE A 23 -14.94 -30.56 -4.64
C PHE A 23 -15.50 -29.41 -3.80
N GLU A 24 -16.72 -29.58 -3.31
CA GLU A 24 -17.16 -28.91 -2.11
C GLU A 24 -16.28 -29.37 -0.95
N SER A 25 -15.09 -28.76 -0.82
CA SER A 25 -14.44 -28.73 0.45
C SER A 25 -15.33 -27.82 1.34
N LYS A 26 -16.27 -28.44 2.03
CA LYS A 26 -16.82 -27.91 3.27
C LYS A 26 -15.68 -27.82 4.28
N SER A 27 -14.68 -26.97 4.02
CA SER A 27 -13.83 -26.46 5.06
C SER A 27 -14.76 -25.66 5.96
N ARG A 28 -14.93 -26.13 7.17
CA ARG A 28 -15.45 -25.38 8.30
C ARG A 28 -14.62 -24.09 8.46
N VAL A 29 -14.85 -23.10 7.62
CA VAL A 29 -14.63 -21.70 7.95
C VAL A 29 -15.77 -21.36 8.89
N GLY A 30 -15.64 -21.84 10.14
CA GLY A 30 -16.47 -21.36 11.22
C GLY A 30 -16.43 -19.83 11.13
N LYS A 31 -17.58 -19.19 11.16
CA LYS A 31 -17.75 -17.77 11.30
C LYS A 31 -17.01 -17.30 12.56
N ILE A 32 -15.69 -17.16 12.49
CA ILE A 32 -14.93 -16.40 13.46
C ILE A 32 -15.18 -14.93 13.10
N ARG A 33 -16.34 -14.44 13.51
CA ARG A 33 -16.63 -13.01 13.67
C ARG A 33 -15.98 -12.51 14.98
N SER A 34 -14.80 -12.95 15.32
CA SER A 34 -14.02 -12.32 16.38
C SER A 34 -13.50 -10.99 15.82
N LYS A 35 -13.73 -9.90 16.54
CA LYS A 35 -13.05 -8.63 16.26
C LYS A 35 -11.55 -8.93 16.22
N VAL A 36 -10.89 -8.64 15.09
CA VAL A 36 -9.45 -8.85 14.92
C VAL A 36 -8.67 -7.70 15.55
N SER A 37 -9.33 -6.54 15.72
CA SER A 37 -8.77 -5.34 16.32
C SER A 37 -9.86 -4.58 17.08
N SER A 38 -9.47 -3.87 18.12
CA SER A 38 -10.32 -2.89 18.82
C SER A 38 -10.61 -1.68 17.93
N ILE A 39 -9.80 -1.45 16.91
CA ILE A 39 -9.95 -0.36 15.92
C ILE A 39 -10.93 -0.82 14.84
N GLY A 40 -12.11 -0.22 14.83
CA GLY A 40 -13.25 -0.67 14.00
C GLY A 40 -12.97 -0.68 12.50
N TYR A 41 -12.32 0.38 11.96
CA TYR A 41 -12.02 0.45 10.52
C TYR A 41 -11.03 -0.64 10.05
N PHE A 42 -10.23 -1.23 10.94
CA PHE A 42 -9.40 -2.38 10.60
C PHE A 42 -10.26 -3.61 10.25
N ASN A 43 -11.32 -3.84 11.01
CA ASN A 43 -12.24 -4.94 10.69
C ASN A 43 -12.88 -4.77 9.30
N ARG A 44 -13.17 -3.53 8.90
CA ARG A 44 -13.65 -3.22 7.55
C ARG A 44 -12.59 -3.49 6.47
N ILE A 45 -11.31 -3.19 6.73
CA ILE A 45 -10.22 -3.52 5.79
C ILE A 45 -10.18 -5.03 5.59
N ARG A 46 -10.20 -5.83 6.66
CA ARG A 46 -10.23 -7.29 6.59
C ARG A 46 -11.41 -7.79 5.76
N ASP A 47 -12.61 -7.28 6.04
CA ASP A 47 -13.82 -7.71 5.37
C ASP A 47 -13.78 -7.36 3.87
N ASN A 48 -13.26 -6.18 3.52
CA ASN A 48 -13.08 -5.77 2.12
C ASN A 48 -12.06 -6.66 1.40
N LEU A 49 -10.94 -7.01 2.04
CA LEU A 49 -9.95 -7.93 1.48
C LEU A 49 -10.53 -9.35 1.29
N SER A 50 -11.36 -9.82 2.22
CA SER A 50 -12.01 -11.14 2.09
C SER A 50 -13.03 -11.20 0.95
N ASN A 51 -13.55 -10.05 0.53
CA ASN A 51 -14.54 -9.91 -0.55
C ASN A 51 -13.91 -9.57 -1.92
N VAL A 52 -12.59 -9.48 -2.03
CA VAL A 52 -11.92 -9.28 -3.33
C VAL A 52 -12.22 -10.47 -4.24
N ASN A 53 -12.67 -10.18 -5.45
CA ASN A 53 -12.99 -11.20 -6.43
C ASN A 53 -11.72 -11.85 -6.97
N ARG A 54 -11.56 -13.15 -6.73
CA ARG A 54 -10.40 -13.92 -7.18
C ARG A 54 -10.27 -13.97 -8.71
N ARG A 55 -11.39 -13.93 -9.44
CA ARG A 55 -11.39 -13.99 -10.91
C ARG A 55 -10.78 -12.71 -11.51
N ASP A 56 -10.98 -11.56 -10.85
CA ASP A 56 -10.42 -10.29 -11.29
C ASP A 56 -8.95 -10.12 -10.84
N LEU A 57 -8.62 -10.68 -9.66
CA LEU A 57 -7.26 -10.62 -9.12
C LEU A 57 -6.27 -11.47 -9.93
N LEU A 58 -6.69 -12.67 -10.38
CA LEU A 58 -5.82 -13.61 -11.07
C LEU A 58 -5.12 -12.99 -12.30
N PRO A 59 -5.82 -12.41 -13.27
CA PRO A 59 -5.15 -11.88 -14.46
C PRO A 59 -4.27 -10.66 -14.15
N LEU A 60 -4.64 -9.83 -13.16
CA LEU A 60 -3.79 -8.73 -12.71
C LEU A 60 -2.49 -9.26 -12.07
N TYR A 61 -2.59 -10.30 -11.23
CA TYR A 61 -1.45 -10.94 -10.62
C TYR A 61 -0.51 -11.55 -11.65
N GLU A 62 -1.03 -12.29 -12.64
CA GLU A 62 -0.24 -12.90 -13.71
C GLU A 62 0.44 -11.85 -14.60
N ASN A 63 -0.23 -10.73 -14.88
CA ASN A 63 0.38 -9.61 -15.58
C ASN A 63 1.53 -9.01 -14.78
N LEU A 64 1.34 -8.78 -13.48
CA LEU A 64 2.41 -8.28 -12.61
C LEU A 64 3.57 -9.30 -12.51
N LYS A 65 3.26 -10.60 -12.38
CA LYS A 65 4.25 -11.68 -12.30
C LYS A 65 5.09 -11.78 -13.58
N SER A 66 4.48 -11.59 -14.74
CA SER A 66 5.13 -11.75 -16.05
C SER A 66 5.76 -10.46 -16.61
N ALA A 67 5.43 -9.27 -16.11
CA ALA A 67 5.95 -8.01 -16.60
C ALA A 67 7.47 -7.88 -16.42
N ASP A 68 8.16 -7.35 -17.41
CA ASP A 68 9.59 -6.97 -17.33
C ASP A 68 9.74 -5.55 -16.76
N CYS A 69 8.77 -4.68 -17.07
CA CYS A 69 8.69 -3.31 -16.58
C CYS A 69 7.31 -3.04 -15.98
N VAL A 70 7.28 -2.43 -14.82
CA VAL A 70 6.06 -1.93 -14.17
C VAL A 70 6.15 -0.42 -14.06
N VAL A 71 5.20 0.28 -14.65
CA VAL A 71 5.03 1.72 -14.47
C VAL A 71 3.93 1.93 -13.44
N CYS A 72 4.23 2.65 -12.36
CA CYS A 72 3.30 2.90 -11.28
C CYS A 72 2.53 4.21 -11.51
N GLY A 73 1.20 4.17 -11.39
CA GLY A 73 0.32 5.32 -11.51
C GLY A 73 -0.62 5.46 -10.33
N GLY A 74 -0.86 6.70 -9.91
CA GLY A 74 -1.72 7.02 -8.79
C GLY A 74 -1.52 8.44 -8.31
N SER A 75 -2.27 8.87 -7.31
CA SER A 75 -2.11 10.17 -6.68
C SER A 75 -2.09 10.03 -5.16
N GLY A 76 -1.31 10.89 -4.48
CA GLY A 76 -1.26 10.99 -3.03
C GLY A 76 -0.99 9.64 -2.33
N ARG A 77 -1.76 9.31 -1.30
CA ARG A 77 -1.55 8.09 -0.50
C ARG A 77 -1.72 6.79 -1.29
N SER A 78 -2.59 6.78 -2.29
CA SER A 78 -2.77 5.62 -3.17
C SER A 78 -1.50 5.34 -4.00
N LEU A 79 -0.82 6.38 -4.49
CA LEU A 79 0.47 6.24 -5.17
C LEU A 79 1.56 5.74 -4.19
N TYR A 80 1.63 6.33 -3.00
CA TYR A 80 2.65 5.93 -2.02
C TYR A 80 2.48 4.49 -1.53
N SER A 81 1.23 4.00 -1.39
CA SER A 81 0.98 2.58 -1.08
C SER A 81 1.44 1.66 -2.21
N LEU A 82 1.21 2.04 -3.46
CA LEU A 82 1.69 1.32 -4.63
C LEU A 82 3.22 1.31 -4.69
N ASN A 83 3.85 2.48 -4.57
CA ASN A 83 5.30 2.61 -4.61
C ASN A 83 5.99 1.83 -3.48
N ALA A 84 5.42 1.86 -2.26
CA ALA A 84 5.93 1.08 -1.15
C ALA A 84 5.95 -0.43 -1.44
N ALA A 85 4.89 -0.97 -2.03
CA ALA A 85 4.83 -2.37 -2.41
C ALA A 85 5.77 -2.68 -3.58
N MET A 86 5.75 -1.87 -4.63
CA MET A 86 6.55 -2.12 -5.84
C MET A 86 8.05 -1.92 -5.61
N SER A 87 8.46 -1.03 -4.70
CA SER A 87 9.87 -0.92 -4.29
C SER A 87 10.42 -2.21 -3.68
N GLN A 88 9.56 -3.04 -3.06
CA GLN A 88 9.97 -4.35 -2.57
C GLN A 88 10.32 -5.32 -3.73
N ILE A 89 9.68 -5.20 -4.87
CA ILE A 89 10.05 -5.95 -6.10
C ILE A 89 11.45 -5.52 -6.53
N ALA A 90 11.73 -4.24 -6.61
CA ALA A 90 13.03 -3.71 -7.03
C ALA A 90 14.17 -4.11 -6.09
N ILE A 91 13.91 -4.19 -4.77
CA ILE A 91 14.92 -4.55 -3.76
C ILE A 91 15.15 -6.07 -3.71
N SER A 92 14.11 -6.87 -3.95
CA SER A 92 14.13 -8.33 -3.82
C SER A 92 14.72 -9.04 -5.05
N GLN A 93 15.62 -8.44 -5.78
CA GLN A 93 16.16 -8.93 -7.07
C GLN A 93 16.96 -10.23 -6.99
N ILE A 94 17.21 -10.79 -5.80
CA ILE A 94 17.88 -12.07 -5.65
C ILE A 94 16.94 -13.18 -6.11
N GLY A 95 17.12 -13.62 -7.34
CA GLY A 95 16.33 -14.69 -7.97
C GLY A 95 15.19 -14.22 -8.90
N TRP A 96 14.95 -12.93 -9.02
CA TRP A 96 13.98 -12.37 -9.96
C TRP A 96 14.68 -11.88 -11.24
N ARG A 97 14.10 -12.23 -12.37
CA ARG A 97 14.43 -11.60 -13.64
C ARG A 97 14.30 -10.09 -13.46
N ASN A 98 15.33 -9.35 -13.81
CA ASN A 98 15.49 -7.89 -13.68
C ASN A 98 14.21 -7.10 -13.98
N LYS A 99 13.27 -7.07 -13.02
CA LYS A 99 12.06 -6.27 -13.16
C LYS A 99 12.41 -4.81 -12.86
N VAL A 100 12.06 -3.95 -13.78
CA VAL A 100 12.20 -2.51 -13.63
C VAL A 100 10.88 -1.95 -13.11
N VAL A 101 10.95 -1.11 -12.09
CA VAL A 101 9.81 -0.34 -11.58
C VAL A 101 10.10 1.13 -11.79
N LEU A 102 9.20 1.83 -12.45
CA LEU A 102 9.32 3.24 -12.79
C LEU A 102 8.09 4.01 -12.29
N THR A 103 8.32 5.27 -11.96
CA THR A 103 7.25 6.26 -11.79
C THR A 103 7.47 7.41 -12.77
N PRO A 104 6.45 8.18 -13.16
CA PRO A 104 6.63 9.34 -14.04
C PRO A 104 7.56 10.41 -13.47
N ASP A 105 7.70 10.47 -12.13
CA ASP A 105 8.58 11.42 -11.45
C ASP A 105 10.04 10.96 -11.39
N ASP A 106 10.33 9.74 -11.81
CA ASP A 106 11.72 9.24 -11.81
C ASP A 106 12.55 9.97 -12.87
N PRO A 107 13.78 10.42 -12.53
CA PRO A 107 14.66 11.06 -13.51
C PRO A 107 14.96 10.23 -14.74
N GLY A 108 14.79 8.91 -14.66
CA GLY A 108 14.99 7.97 -15.76
C GLY A 108 13.71 7.64 -16.53
N PHE A 109 12.59 8.27 -16.24
CA PHE A 109 11.36 8.06 -16.99
C PHE A 109 11.50 8.61 -18.42
N PRO A 110 11.24 7.80 -19.46
CA PRO A 110 11.70 8.10 -20.81
C PRO A 110 10.76 8.98 -21.62
N GLY A 111 9.96 9.85 -21.02
CA GLY A 111 9.01 10.69 -21.75
C GLY A 111 8.45 11.83 -20.94
N LYS A 112 7.76 12.75 -21.58
CA LYS A 112 7.03 13.84 -20.90
C LYS A 112 5.66 13.42 -20.40
N ASN A 113 5.10 12.40 -21.02
CA ASN A 113 3.80 11.79 -20.69
C ASN A 113 3.85 10.30 -21.01
N MET A 114 2.78 9.57 -20.70
CA MET A 114 2.77 8.12 -20.89
C MET A 114 2.75 7.72 -22.38
N TYR A 115 2.18 8.53 -23.26
CA TYR A 115 2.19 8.26 -24.71
C TYR A 115 3.62 8.31 -25.27
N ASP A 116 4.38 9.37 -24.96
CA ASP A 116 5.78 9.53 -25.38
C ASP A 116 6.67 8.45 -24.78
N ALA A 117 6.47 8.14 -23.49
CA ALA A 117 7.21 7.11 -22.80
C ALA A 117 6.99 5.71 -23.39
N ALA A 118 5.78 5.41 -23.87
CA ALA A 118 5.42 4.10 -24.36
C ALA A 118 6.30 3.65 -25.52
N ALA A 119 6.65 4.54 -26.46
CA ALA A 119 7.52 4.23 -27.59
C ALA A 119 8.91 3.75 -27.15
N GLU A 120 9.48 4.38 -26.14
CA GLU A 120 10.81 4.02 -25.62
C GLU A 120 10.74 2.76 -24.74
N LEU A 121 9.71 2.62 -23.93
CA LEU A 121 9.50 1.43 -23.10
C LEU A 121 9.30 0.20 -23.98
N GLU A 122 8.53 0.30 -25.07
CA GLU A 122 8.30 -0.79 -26.04
C GLU A 122 9.58 -1.29 -26.70
N ARG A 123 10.57 -0.42 -26.91
CA ARG A 123 11.88 -0.80 -27.47
C ARG A 123 12.72 -1.58 -26.46
N ARG A 124 12.59 -1.26 -25.17
CA ARG A 124 13.45 -1.82 -24.09
C ARG A 124 12.90 -3.10 -23.49
N TYR A 125 11.58 -3.25 -23.42
CA TYR A 125 10.92 -4.32 -22.66
C TYR A 125 9.97 -5.14 -23.54
N LYS A 126 9.78 -6.40 -23.16
CA LYS A 126 8.86 -7.31 -23.88
C LYS A 126 7.44 -7.27 -23.32
N LYS A 127 7.32 -7.10 -22.01
CA LYS A 127 6.03 -7.04 -21.29
C LYS A 127 6.05 -5.87 -20.33
N ILE A 128 5.15 -4.93 -20.51
CA ILE A 128 5.06 -3.70 -19.74
C ILE A 128 3.68 -3.62 -19.09
N LEU A 129 3.65 -3.41 -17.79
CA LEU A 129 2.41 -3.21 -17.03
C LEU A 129 2.34 -1.78 -16.52
N LEU A 130 1.32 -1.02 -16.91
CA LEU A 130 0.91 0.19 -16.22
C LEU A 130 0.01 -0.24 -15.05
N LEU A 131 0.54 -0.23 -13.83
CA LEU A 131 -0.19 -0.61 -12.62
C LEU A 131 -0.63 0.65 -11.88
N MET A 132 -1.93 0.76 -11.65
CA MET A 132 -2.52 1.93 -11.02
C MET A 132 -3.27 1.57 -9.73
N ASN A 133 -3.21 2.49 -8.77
CA ASN A 133 -3.95 2.41 -7.51
C ASN A 133 -4.72 3.72 -7.28
N SER A 134 -6.05 3.66 -7.37
CA SER A 134 -6.88 4.86 -7.23
C SER A 134 -8.25 4.51 -6.64
N GLY A 135 -8.47 4.86 -5.39
CA GLY A 135 -9.73 4.51 -4.69
C GLY A 135 -10.97 5.09 -5.34
N SER A 136 -10.95 6.31 -5.82
CA SER A 136 -12.08 6.96 -6.50
C SER A 136 -12.15 6.63 -7.99
N GLY A 137 -11.00 6.37 -8.63
CA GLY A 137 -10.88 6.21 -10.07
C GLY A 137 -11.16 7.49 -10.89
N VAL A 138 -11.09 8.66 -10.25
CA VAL A 138 -11.29 9.98 -10.90
C VAL A 138 -10.10 10.91 -10.75
N SER A 139 -9.01 10.49 -10.10
CA SER A 139 -7.79 11.28 -9.96
C SER A 139 -7.17 11.58 -11.33
N GLY A 140 -6.72 12.81 -11.54
CA GLY A 140 -6.23 13.31 -12.82
C GLY A 140 -5.05 12.52 -13.36
N ASP A 141 -3.96 12.43 -12.59
CA ASP A 141 -2.71 11.79 -13.03
C ASP A 141 -2.89 10.36 -13.55
N PRO A 142 -3.45 9.39 -12.77
CA PRO A 142 -3.60 8.04 -13.27
C PRO A 142 -4.59 7.94 -14.45
N LEU A 143 -5.59 8.82 -14.52
CA LEU A 143 -6.54 8.84 -15.64
C LEU A 143 -5.86 9.29 -16.92
N VAL A 144 -5.08 10.37 -16.91
CA VAL A 144 -4.32 10.86 -18.07
C VAL A 144 -3.31 9.80 -18.51
N MET A 145 -2.56 9.19 -17.58
CA MET A 145 -1.62 8.10 -17.91
C MET A 145 -2.31 6.93 -18.63
N ALA A 146 -3.49 6.53 -18.15
CA ALA A 146 -4.24 5.44 -18.75
C ALA A 146 -4.77 5.82 -20.15
N GLN A 147 -5.26 7.05 -20.32
CA GLN A 147 -5.74 7.56 -21.60
C GLN A 147 -4.61 7.63 -22.64
N ASP A 148 -3.47 8.17 -22.25
CA ASP A 148 -2.27 8.25 -23.10
C ASP A 148 -1.82 6.86 -23.56
N LEU A 149 -1.73 5.91 -22.63
CA LEU A 149 -1.34 4.55 -22.98
C LEU A 149 -2.40 3.84 -23.82
N SER A 150 -3.69 4.03 -23.54
CA SER A 150 -4.78 3.47 -24.36
C SER A 150 -4.68 3.97 -25.79
N LYS A 151 -4.48 5.28 -25.99
CA LYS A 151 -4.28 5.88 -27.30
C LYS A 151 -3.09 5.27 -28.03
N TYR A 152 -1.95 5.14 -27.36
CA TYR A 152 -0.74 4.53 -27.95
C TYR A 152 -1.00 3.08 -28.38
N ILE A 153 -1.63 2.24 -27.53
CA ILE A 153 -1.96 0.85 -27.86
C ILE A 153 -2.87 0.78 -29.08
N ASP A 154 -3.91 1.62 -29.12
CA ASP A 154 -4.90 1.65 -30.21
C ASP A 154 -4.27 2.08 -31.55
N GLU A 155 -3.38 3.06 -31.57
CA GLU A 155 -2.69 3.56 -32.76
C GLU A 155 -1.61 2.59 -33.25
N LYS A 156 -0.81 2.02 -32.35
CA LYS A 156 0.33 1.16 -32.71
C LYS A 156 -0.04 -0.32 -32.82
N LYS A 157 -1.23 -0.72 -32.37
CA LYS A 157 -1.69 -2.11 -32.35
C LYS A 157 -0.71 -3.06 -31.62
N THR A 158 -0.05 -2.57 -30.60
CA THR A 158 0.96 -3.32 -29.85
C THR A 158 0.31 -4.21 -28.79
N SER A 159 0.88 -5.38 -28.56
CA SER A 159 0.47 -6.32 -27.50
C SER A 159 1.44 -6.37 -26.32
N LYS A 160 2.46 -5.48 -26.30
CA LYS A 160 3.47 -5.49 -25.24
C LYS A 160 3.00 -4.86 -23.94
N PHE A 161 1.93 -4.04 -23.99
CA PHE A 161 1.39 -3.34 -22.83
C PHE A 161 0.15 -4.04 -22.29
N SER A 162 0.02 -3.97 -20.97
CA SER A 162 -1.22 -4.24 -20.25
C SER A 162 -1.43 -3.18 -19.19
N MET A 163 -2.69 -2.99 -18.78
CA MET A 163 -3.04 -2.08 -17.70
C MET A 163 -3.60 -2.87 -16.51
N GLY A 164 -3.35 -2.38 -15.32
CA GLY A 164 -3.90 -2.92 -14.08
C GLY A 164 -4.38 -1.80 -13.17
N LEU A 165 -5.54 -1.99 -12.55
CA LEU A 165 -6.12 -1.01 -11.64
C LEU A 165 -6.67 -1.71 -10.39
N ILE A 166 -6.33 -1.17 -9.22
CA ILE A 166 -7.04 -1.45 -7.97
C ILE A 166 -7.86 -0.22 -7.62
N THR A 167 -9.17 -0.39 -7.44
CA THR A 167 -10.09 0.74 -7.19
C THR A 167 -11.29 0.32 -6.32
N SER A 168 -11.94 1.28 -5.68
CA SER A 168 -13.25 1.07 -5.04
C SER A 168 -14.43 1.37 -5.96
N ASN A 169 -14.19 1.88 -7.18
CA ASN A 169 -15.22 2.36 -8.09
C ASN A 169 -15.06 1.78 -9.49
N LEU A 170 -15.76 0.68 -9.74
CA LEU A 170 -15.76 0.01 -11.04
C LEU A 170 -16.42 0.85 -12.16
N SER A 171 -17.28 1.80 -11.81
CA SER A 171 -17.97 2.67 -12.77
C SER A 171 -17.21 3.97 -13.03
N SER A 172 -15.97 4.09 -12.57
CA SER A 172 -15.16 5.30 -12.76
C SER A 172 -14.63 5.44 -14.19
N PRO A 173 -14.32 6.68 -14.64
CA PRO A 173 -13.67 6.90 -15.93
C PRO A 173 -12.38 6.09 -16.10
N LEU A 174 -11.56 6.01 -15.06
CA LEU A 174 -10.32 5.25 -15.08
C LEU A 174 -10.58 3.75 -15.29
N SER A 175 -11.58 3.18 -14.59
CA SER A 175 -11.98 1.78 -14.79
C SER A 175 -12.40 1.51 -16.23
N GLY A 176 -13.16 2.43 -16.83
CA GLY A 176 -13.59 2.33 -18.22
C GLY A 176 -12.44 2.32 -19.23
N VAL A 177 -11.39 3.13 -19.00
CA VAL A 177 -10.19 3.13 -19.85
C VAL A 177 -9.38 1.86 -19.67
N VAL A 178 -9.10 1.47 -18.42
CA VAL A 178 -8.27 0.30 -18.09
C VAL A 178 -8.88 -1.00 -18.60
N SER A 179 -10.21 -1.16 -18.53
CA SER A 179 -10.91 -2.37 -18.96
C SER A 179 -10.78 -2.65 -20.46
N LYS A 180 -10.37 -1.69 -21.27
CA LYS A 180 -10.11 -1.89 -22.72
C LYS A 180 -8.82 -2.69 -22.97
N HIS A 181 -7.81 -2.53 -22.13
CA HIS A 181 -6.45 -3.07 -22.35
C HIS A 181 -5.88 -3.76 -21.13
N GLY A 182 -6.70 -4.11 -20.14
CA GLY A 182 -6.21 -4.69 -18.91
C GLY A 182 -7.30 -5.14 -17.94
N HIS A 183 -6.97 -5.14 -16.66
CA HIS A 183 -7.78 -5.73 -15.61
C HIS A 183 -8.01 -4.77 -14.44
N VAL A 184 -9.23 -4.76 -13.94
CA VAL A 184 -9.65 -3.94 -12.80
C VAL A 184 -10.01 -4.86 -11.64
N VAL A 185 -9.43 -4.60 -10.47
CA VAL A 185 -9.74 -5.29 -9.22
C VAL A 185 -10.48 -4.35 -8.29
N GLU A 186 -11.69 -4.72 -7.91
CA GLU A 186 -12.45 -3.98 -6.90
C GLU A 186 -11.91 -4.28 -5.49
N LEU A 187 -11.48 -3.23 -4.80
CA LEU A 187 -11.23 -3.24 -3.37
C LEU A 187 -12.06 -2.14 -2.72
N LYS A 188 -13.12 -2.52 -2.04
CA LYS A 188 -14.00 -1.57 -1.36
C LYS A 188 -13.25 -0.82 -0.26
N GLY A 189 -13.74 0.35 0.12
CA GLY A 189 -13.13 1.11 1.23
C GLY A 189 -13.12 2.61 1.01
N ARG A 190 -13.55 3.08 -0.17
CA ARG A 190 -13.75 4.49 -0.43
C ARG A 190 -15.21 4.73 -0.81
N GLY A 191 -16.01 5.16 0.15
CA GLY A 191 -17.39 5.59 -0.06
C GLY A 191 -17.57 7.02 0.43
N ARG A 192 -18.67 7.70 0.05
CA ARG A 192 -19.05 8.95 0.69
C ARG A 192 -19.39 8.63 2.14
N SER A 193 -18.46 8.91 3.04
CA SER A 193 -18.70 8.85 4.46
C SER A 193 -19.63 10.01 4.81
N LYS A 194 -20.78 9.71 5.41
CA LYS A 194 -21.49 10.75 6.16
C LYS A 194 -20.55 11.19 7.27
N PRO A 195 -20.50 12.50 7.61
CA PRO A 195 -19.75 12.96 8.75
C PRO A 195 -20.17 12.14 9.98
N SER A 196 -19.28 11.30 10.45
CA SER A 196 -19.47 10.51 11.65
C SER A 196 -18.47 11.01 12.67
N LEU A 197 -18.89 11.10 13.93
CA LEU A 197 -17.98 11.43 15.02
C LEU A 197 -17.14 10.22 15.43
N ASP A 198 -17.40 9.05 14.84
CA ASP A 198 -16.71 7.80 15.17
C ASP A 198 -15.69 7.43 14.10
N TYR A 199 -14.54 8.10 14.14
CA TYR A 199 -13.43 7.83 13.23
C TYR A 199 -12.72 6.52 13.51
N SER A 200 -12.87 5.96 14.71
CA SER A 200 -12.34 4.65 15.05
C SER A 200 -13.02 3.53 14.26
N GLU A 201 -14.30 3.74 13.88
CA GLU A 201 -15.08 2.78 13.11
C GLU A 201 -14.96 2.97 11.59
N ILE A 202 -14.71 4.19 11.13
CA ILE A 202 -14.75 4.50 9.68
C ILE A 202 -13.39 4.88 9.09
N GLY A 203 -12.39 5.17 9.93
CA GLY A 203 -11.14 5.77 9.50
C GLY A 203 -11.34 7.23 9.05
N ILE A 204 -10.25 7.89 8.69
CA ILE A 204 -10.28 9.24 8.14
C ILE A 204 -10.11 9.16 6.63
N MET A 205 -11.03 9.76 5.87
CA MET A 205 -10.99 9.87 4.41
C MET A 205 -10.88 8.49 3.73
N GLY A 206 -9.85 8.14 3.02
CA GLY A 206 -9.68 6.88 2.30
C GLY A 206 -8.83 5.82 3.03
N ASP A 207 -8.64 5.91 4.35
CA ASP A 207 -7.75 5.01 5.10
C ASP A 207 -8.02 3.53 4.85
N ILE A 208 -9.30 3.13 4.81
CA ILE A 208 -9.69 1.74 4.57
C ILE A 208 -9.20 1.24 3.21
N PHE A 209 -9.37 2.04 2.15
CA PHE A 209 -8.90 1.66 0.81
C PHE A 209 -7.38 1.64 0.73
N GLU A 210 -6.73 2.69 1.23
CA GLU A 210 -5.29 2.90 1.06
C GLU A 210 -4.44 1.89 1.85
N LEU A 211 -4.87 1.55 3.08
CA LEU A 211 -4.23 0.49 3.87
C LEU A 211 -4.55 -0.90 3.32
N GLY A 212 -5.81 -1.12 2.89
CA GLY A 212 -6.21 -2.38 2.26
C GLY A 212 -5.43 -2.63 0.96
N SER A 213 -5.29 -1.61 0.10
CA SER A 213 -4.51 -1.74 -1.14
C SER A 213 -3.02 -1.90 -0.88
N LEU A 214 -2.44 -1.24 0.14
CA LEU A 214 -1.06 -1.47 0.56
C LEU A 214 -0.84 -2.94 0.94
N LEU A 215 -1.71 -3.50 1.78
CA LEU A 215 -1.60 -4.91 2.19
C LEU A 215 -1.75 -5.85 0.99
N LEU A 216 -2.77 -5.65 0.15
CA LEU A 216 -2.99 -6.48 -1.04
C LEU A 216 -1.76 -6.47 -1.96
N LEU A 217 -1.24 -5.28 -2.28
CA LEU A 217 -0.07 -5.11 -3.14
C LEU A 217 1.20 -5.72 -2.54
N CYS A 218 1.43 -5.55 -1.22
CA CYS A 218 2.57 -6.18 -0.55
C CYS A 218 2.46 -7.70 -0.56
N MET A 219 1.27 -8.27 -0.38
CA MET A 219 1.08 -9.73 -0.42
C MET A 219 1.16 -10.27 -1.85
N MET A 220 0.72 -9.52 -2.88
CA MET A 220 1.00 -9.86 -4.28
C MET A 220 2.51 -9.93 -4.53
N THR A 221 3.27 -8.92 -4.09
CA THR A 221 4.72 -8.88 -4.22
C THR A 221 5.39 -10.08 -3.52
N GLU A 222 4.97 -10.39 -2.29
CA GLU A 222 5.50 -11.53 -1.55
C GLU A 222 5.14 -12.87 -2.23
N ALA A 223 3.90 -13.02 -2.69
CA ALA A 223 3.45 -14.22 -3.38
C ALA A 223 4.26 -14.49 -4.65
N ILE A 224 4.51 -13.45 -5.44
CA ILE A 224 5.35 -13.55 -6.62
C ILE A 224 6.79 -13.94 -6.22
N PHE A 225 7.38 -13.28 -5.21
CA PHE A 225 8.72 -13.62 -4.71
C PHE A 225 8.83 -15.07 -4.29
N ARG A 226 7.81 -15.59 -3.63
CA ARG A 226 7.73 -16.98 -3.18
C ARG A 226 7.29 -17.96 -4.27
N ASN A 227 7.06 -17.48 -5.50
CA ASN A 227 6.50 -18.24 -6.63
C ASN A 227 5.19 -18.97 -6.29
N LEU A 228 4.32 -18.30 -5.55
CA LEU A 228 2.99 -18.79 -5.20
C LEU A 228 1.97 -18.46 -6.31
N GLU A 229 0.78 -19.02 -6.18
CA GLU A 229 -0.33 -18.77 -7.09
C GLU A 229 -1.16 -17.55 -6.65
N ALA A 230 -1.90 -16.96 -7.58
CA ALA A 230 -2.79 -15.82 -7.27
C ALA A 230 -3.82 -16.14 -6.17
N SER A 231 -4.26 -17.40 -6.09
CA SER A 231 -5.18 -17.89 -5.05
C SER A 231 -4.62 -17.75 -3.64
N ASP A 232 -3.30 -17.76 -3.48
CA ASP A 232 -2.63 -17.64 -2.19
C ASP A 232 -2.58 -16.19 -1.68
N VAL A 233 -2.68 -15.19 -2.57
CA VAL A 233 -2.55 -13.77 -2.20
C VAL A 233 -3.55 -13.38 -1.12
N LEU A 234 -4.84 -13.70 -1.33
CA LEU A 234 -5.88 -13.34 -0.36
C LEU A 234 -5.72 -14.12 0.96
N ARG A 235 -5.26 -15.36 0.90
CA ARG A 235 -4.92 -16.13 2.11
C ARG A 235 -3.80 -15.44 2.89
N LEU A 236 -2.72 -15.03 2.21
CA LEU A 236 -1.62 -14.28 2.82
C LEU A 236 -2.09 -12.94 3.43
N CYS A 237 -3.00 -12.23 2.75
CA CYS A 237 -3.60 -11.00 3.29
C CYS A 237 -4.31 -11.26 4.62
N LEU A 238 -5.16 -12.28 4.69
CA LEU A 238 -5.94 -12.60 5.87
C LEU A 238 -5.07 -13.14 7.02
N GLU A 239 -4.08 -13.97 6.71
CA GLU A 239 -3.09 -14.48 7.68
C GLU A 239 -2.24 -13.34 8.28
N GLU A 240 -1.81 -12.39 7.46
CA GLU A 240 -1.07 -11.23 7.94
C GLU A 240 -1.98 -10.30 8.74
N PHE A 241 -3.21 -10.08 8.28
CA PHE A 241 -4.17 -9.23 8.99
C PHE A 241 -4.50 -9.75 10.40
N ALA A 242 -4.56 -11.07 10.56
CA ALA A 242 -4.75 -11.68 11.88
C ALA A 242 -3.60 -11.37 12.87
N LYS A 243 -2.42 -11.03 12.38
CA LYS A 243 -1.27 -10.58 13.18
C LYS A 243 -1.24 -9.06 13.35
N LEU A 244 -1.64 -8.33 12.31
CA LEU A 244 -1.65 -6.86 12.30
C LEU A 244 -2.59 -6.28 13.35
N GLY A 245 -3.81 -6.81 13.45
CA GLY A 245 -4.81 -6.30 14.40
C GLY A 245 -4.29 -6.26 15.85
N PRO A 246 -3.94 -7.41 16.45
CA PRO A 246 -3.40 -7.43 17.83
C PRO A 246 -2.11 -6.64 18.00
N MET A 247 -1.24 -6.62 16.98
CA MET A 247 0.00 -5.82 17.03
C MET A 247 -0.31 -4.33 17.14
N VAL A 248 -1.22 -3.83 16.31
CA VAL A 248 -1.56 -2.40 16.30
C VAL A 248 -2.34 -2.01 17.55
N ASP A 249 -3.24 -2.87 18.03
CA ASP A 249 -3.95 -2.66 19.29
C ASP A 249 -2.97 -2.48 20.44
N SER A 250 -2.00 -3.39 20.58
CA SER A 250 -0.96 -3.32 21.60
C SER A 250 -0.11 -2.04 21.49
N ILE A 251 0.24 -1.62 20.27
CA ILE A 251 1.01 -0.38 20.03
C ILE A 251 0.16 0.84 20.39
N ALA A 252 -1.10 0.86 19.99
CA ALA A 252 -2.00 2.00 20.18
C ALA A 252 -2.44 2.19 21.66
N GLU A 253 -2.34 1.13 22.45
CA GLU A 253 -2.62 1.16 23.90
C GLU A 253 -1.37 1.45 24.75
N ALA A 254 -0.17 1.39 24.15
CA ALA A 254 1.08 1.64 24.86
C ALA A 254 1.22 3.10 25.30
N GLU A 255 1.88 3.32 26.43
CA GLU A 255 2.18 4.66 26.97
C GLU A 255 2.92 5.54 25.96
N THR A 256 3.84 4.97 25.17
CA THR A 256 4.52 5.64 24.07
C THR A 256 3.54 6.29 23.10
N TYR A 257 2.43 5.63 22.82
CA TYR A 257 1.45 6.14 21.86
C TYR A 257 0.60 7.27 22.47
N SER A 258 0.24 7.15 23.75
CA SER A 258 -0.42 8.23 24.48
C SER A 258 0.46 9.48 24.52
N HIS A 259 1.75 9.31 24.83
CA HIS A 259 2.72 10.40 24.84
C HIS A 259 2.86 11.08 23.46
N LEU A 260 2.82 10.29 22.38
CA LEU A 260 2.81 10.86 21.01
C LEU A 260 1.58 11.72 20.74
N ILE A 261 0.40 11.29 21.19
CA ILE A 261 -0.83 12.08 21.03
C ILE A 261 -0.72 13.39 21.81
N ASP A 262 -0.17 13.36 23.03
CA ASP A 262 0.03 14.56 23.84
C ASP A 262 1.00 15.56 23.17
N ILE A 263 2.03 15.06 22.46
CA ILE A 263 2.93 15.94 21.68
C ILE A 263 2.21 16.48 20.45
N LEU A 264 1.49 15.63 19.69
CA LEU A 264 0.80 16.01 18.48
C LEU A 264 -0.33 17.02 18.72
N GLU A 265 -0.96 16.96 19.87
CA GLU A 265 -2.01 17.89 20.29
C GLU A 265 -1.46 19.32 20.54
N ARG A 266 -0.20 19.42 20.95
CA ARG A 266 0.44 20.74 21.17
C ARG A 266 0.74 21.41 19.83
N ARG A 267 0.99 22.71 19.86
CA ARG A 267 1.46 23.47 18.71
C ARG A 267 2.92 23.15 18.40
N THR A 268 3.13 22.10 17.61
CA THR A 268 4.45 21.60 17.21
C THR A 268 4.44 21.22 15.75
N SER A 269 5.54 21.51 15.05
CA SER A 269 5.75 20.93 13.73
C SER A 269 6.15 19.48 13.82
N VAL A 270 5.74 18.70 12.82
CA VAL A 270 6.05 17.27 12.72
C VAL A 270 6.94 17.03 11.52
N PHE A 271 8.08 16.36 11.74
CA PHE A 271 9.01 15.96 10.69
C PHE A 271 8.99 14.45 10.54
N LEU A 272 8.70 13.95 9.33
CA LEU A 272 8.70 12.52 9.07
C LEU A 272 9.88 12.16 8.17
N GLY A 273 10.59 11.09 8.51
CA GLY A 273 11.78 10.66 7.77
C GLY A 273 11.90 9.17 7.60
N GLY A 274 12.34 8.77 6.41
CA GLY A 274 12.66 7.40 6.03
C GLY A 274 13.43 7.38 4.72
N LYS A 275 14.03 6.23 4.37
CA LYS A 275 14.77 6.04 3.11
C LYS A 275 14.20 4.86 2.34
N GLY A 276 14.18 4.97 1.01
CA GLY A 276 13.61 3.92 0.14
C GLY A 276 12.13 3.68 0.48
N THR A 277 11.72 2.43 0.65
CA THR A 277 10.35 2.05 1.00
C THR A 277 9.81 2.78 2.24
N ALA A 278 10.65 3.00 3.25
CA ALA A 278 10.26 3.75 4.44
C ALA A 278 9.86 5.19 4.11
N SER A 279 10.44 5.81 3.06
CA SER A 279 10.04 7.15 2.60
C SER A 279 8.58 7.18 2.14
N GLU A 280 8.13 6.16 1.42
CA GLU A 280 6.75 6.08 0.93
C GLU A 280 5.76 5.91 2.10
N ILE A 281 6.12 5.12 3.10
CA ILE A 281 5.31 4.93 4.31
C ILE A 281 5.15 6.23 5.10
N VAL A 282 6.24 6.96 5.31
CA VAL A 282 6.15 8.23 6.04
C VAL A 282 5.39 9.31 5.27
N LYS A 283 5.45 9.31 3.94
CA LYS A 283 4.64 10.21 3.10
C LYS A 283 3.14 9.93 3.24
N MET A 284 2.73 8.65 3.28
CA MET A 284 1.32 8.29 3.55
C MET A 284 0.83 8.87 4.88
N THR A 285 1.64 8.76 5.93
CA THR A 285 1.31 9.29 7.27
C THR A 285 1.33 10.83 7.29
N ALA A 286 2.31 11.43 6.62
CA ALA A 286 2.47 12.89 6.56
C ALA A 286 1.24 13.58 5.97
N ILE A 287 0.70 13.08 4.85
CA ILE A 287 -0.52 13.63 4.24
C ILE A 287 -1.66 13.66 5.26
N ARG A 288 -1.86 12.56 5.98
CA ARG A 288 -2.97 12.45 6.93
C ARG A 288 -2.78 13.37 8.15
N LEU A 289 -1.59 13.39 8.71
CA LEU A 289 -1.27 14.29 9.81
C LEU A 289 -1.33 15.77 9.37
N PHE A 290 -0.90 16.07 8.14
CA PHE A 290 -0.96 17.45 7.62
C PHE A 290 -2.39 17.98 7.58
N HIS A 291 -3.35 17.18 7.10
CA HIS A 291 -4.75 17.60 7.08
C HIS A 291 -5.28 18.00 8.47
N ILE A 292 -4.82 17.34 9.53
CA ILE A 292 -5.26 17.63 10.89
C ILE A 292 -4.43 18.78 11.48
N LYS A 293 -3.11 18.70 11.41
CA LYS A 293 -2.21 19.69 12.00
C LYS A 293 -2.37 21.08 11.38
N SER A 294 -2.68 21.16 10.07
CA SER A 294 -2.92 22.43 9.41
C SER A 294 -4.14 23.19 9.99
N THR A 295 -5.15 22.47 10.51
CA THR A 295 -6.28 23.12 11.20
C THR A 295 -5.91 23.72 12.54
N LEU A 296 -4.81 23.27 13.13
CA LEU A 296 -4.21 23.82 14.34
C LEU A 296 -3.22 24.95 14.04
N GLY A 297 -2.98 25.27 12.77
CA GLY A 297 -1.97 26.23 12.32
C GLY A 297 -0.54 25.71 12.42
N ASP A 298 -0.36 24.38 12.42
CA ASP A 298 0.92 23.70 12.45
C ASP A 298 1.26 23.08 11.09
N ASN A 299 2.52 22.67 10.95
CA ASN A 299 3.01 22.07 9.71
C ASN A 299 3.53 20.63 9.91
N VAL A 300 3.44 19.87 8.82
CA VAL A 300 4.02 18.54 8.72
C VAL A 300 4.97 18.51 7.53
N TYR A 301 6.21 18.11 7.77
CA TYR A 301 7.27 18.12 6.78
C TYR A 301 7.82 16.70 6.55
N ILE A 302 8.24 16.44 5.32
CA ILE A 302 9.07 15.29 5.01
C ILE A 302 10.54 15.70 5.18
N ALA A 303 11.29 14.98 5.98
CA ALA A 303 12.71 15.21 6.15
C ALA A 303 13.41 15.11 4.77
N ARG A 304 14.24 16.10 4.43
CA ARG A 304 14.93 16.34 3.14
C ARG A 304 14.12 17.12 2.09
N GLY A 305 12.94 17.60 2.36
CA GLY A 305 12.30 18.56 1.46
C GLY A 305 13.14 19.84 1.33
N VAL A 306 13.20 20.42 0.13
CA VAL A 306 13.94 21.67 -0.11
C VAL A 306 13.42 22.79 0.81
N ASN A 307 12.14 22.75 1.11
CA ASN A 307 11.47 23.74 1.96
C ASN A 307 11.31 23.29 3.42
N THR A 308 12.06 22.26 3.84
CA THR A 308 12.01 21.80 5.24
C THR A 308 12.74 22.79 6.13
N PRO A 309 12.05 23.50 7.03
CA PRO A 309 12.68 24.47 7.92
C PRO A 309 13.53 23.77 8.99
N PRO A 310 14.42 24.48 9.67
CA PRO A 310 15.10 23.92 10.84
C PRO A 310 14.06 23.63 11.94
N PRO A 311 14.19 22.48 12.64
CA PRO A 311 13.32 22.15 13.75
C PRO A 311 13.49 23.15 14.91
N ARG A 312 12.45 23.28 15.73
CA ARG A 312 12.42 24.11 16.93
C ARG A 312 12.38 23.22 18.18
N PRO A 313 12.74 23.76 19.35
CA PRO A 313 12.54 23.03 20.61
C PRO A 313 11.08 22.59 20.76
N GLY A 314 10.87 21.32 21.08
CA GLY A 314 9.54 20.73 21.24
C GLY A 314 8.91 20.16 19.98
N ASP A 315 9.49 20.37 18.79
CA ASP A 315 9.04 19.72 17.56
C ASP A 315 9.20 18.19 17.63
N LEU A 316 8.36 17.48 16.90
CA LEU A 316 8.36 16.03 16.82
C LEU A 316 9.00 15.55 15.52
N GLN A 317 9.86 14.54 15.62
CA GLN A 317 10.32 13.79 14.46
C GLN A 317 9.91 12.33 14.56
N ILE A 318 9.32 11.78 13.48
CA ILE A 318 8.98 10.37 13.34
C ILE A 318 9.90 9.75 12.30
N LEU A 319 10.71 8.80 12.68
CA LEU A 319 11.72 8.15 11.84
C LEU A 319 11.38 6.67 11.66
N VAL A 320 11.35 6.21 10.40
CA VAL A 320 11.12 4.81 10.03
C VAL A 320 12.39 4.25 9.39
N SER A 321 12.96 3.19 9.98
CA SER A 321 14.15 2.51 9.48
C SER A 321 14.17 1.06 9.91
N PHE A 322 14.13 0.09 8.99
CA PHE A 322 14.13 -1.32 9.34
C PHE A 322 15.32 -1.72 10.22
N SER A 323 16.53 -1.41 9.80
CA SER A 323 17.75 -1.74 10.56
C SER A 323 17.99 -0.83 11.75
N GLY A 324 17.45 0.41 11.72
CA GLY A 324 17.84 1.47 12.65
C GLY A 324 19.30 1.97 12.51
N GLU A 325 20.01 1.50 11.45
CA GLU A 325 21.43 1.83 11.17
C GLU A 325 21.59 2.68 9.91
N THR A 326 20.51 3.18 9.32
CA THR A 326 20.57 4.00 8.10
C THR A 326 21.18 5.36 8.40
N LYS A 327 22.42 5.59 7.99
CA LYS A 327 23.20 6.79 8.32
C LYS A 327 22.46 8.13 8.13
N PRO A 328 21.76 8.40 6.98
CA PRO A 328 21.00 9.63 6.85
C PRO A 328 19.87 9.77 7.88
N VAL A 329 19.23 8.66 8.27
CA VAL A 329 18.15 8.67 9.27
C VAL A 329 18.70 8.98 10.67
N ILE A 330 19.85 8.39 11.01
CA ILE A 330 20.56 8.69 12.27
C ILE A 330 21.00 10.16 12.30
N PHE A 331 21.52 10.69 11.17
CA PHE A 331 21.88 12.10 11.09
C PHE A 331 20.68 13.03 11.34
N TRP A 332 19.50 12.70 10.83
CA TRP A 332 18.29 13.50 11.10
C TRP A 332 17.89 13.42 12.58
N CYS A 333 17.99 12.23 13.19
CA CYS A 333 17.78 12.06 14.61
C CYS A 333 18.73 12.98 15.41
N ASP A 334 20.03 12.94 15.13
CA ASP A 334 21.02 13.79 15.81
C ASP A 334 20.72 15.29 15.64
N THR A 335 20.24 15.67 14.46
CA THR A 335 19.90 17.07 14.16
C THR A 335 18.75 17.55 15.04
N ILE A 336 17.66 16.80 15.10
CA ILE A 336 16.50 17.24 15.89
C ILE A 336 16.79 17.19 17.39
N LYS A 337 17.57 16.23 17.86
CA LYS A 337 18.02 16.15 19.27
C LYS A 337 18.85 17.36 19.65
N LYS A 338 19.77 17.82 18.79
CA LYS A 338 20.53 19.07 19.01
C LYS A 338 19.62 20.29 19.13
N MET A 339 18.48 20.29 18.42
CA MET A 339 17.48 21.35 18.47
C MET A 339 16.46 21.19 19.61
N LYS A 340 16.67 20.22 20.52
CA LYS A 340 15.78 19.92 21.65
C LYS A 340 14.35 19.50 21.22
N GLY A 341 14.22 18.85 20.08
CA GLY A 341 13.00 18.20 19.65
C GLY A 341 12.92 16.75 20.17
N THR A 342 11.74 16.16 20.05
CA THR A 342 11.45 14.76 20.43
C THR A 342 11.55 13.86 19.23
N VAL A 343 12.12 12.68 19.37
CA VAL A 343 12.26 11.69 18.30
C VAL A 343 11.50 10.42 18.66
N LEU A 344 10.58 10.02 17.78
CA LEU A 344 10.03 8.66 17.71
C LEU A 344 10.77 7.87 16.66
N SER A 345 11.26 6.69 16.99
CA SER A 345 11.75 5.70 16.02
C SER A 345 10.81 4.52 15.86
N ILE A 346 10.64 4.06 14.61
CA ILE A 346 9.98 2.79 14.27
C ILE A 346 11.01 1.92 13.56
N THR A 347 11.32 0.77 14.16
CA THR A 347 12.41 -0.10 13.69
C THR A 347 11.98 -1.56 13.60
N GLY A 348 12.63 -2.33 12.72
CA GLY A 348 12.43 -3.78 12.59
C GLY A 348 13.25 -4.60 13.60
N THR A 349 13.92 -3.96 14.55
CA THR A 349 14.77 -4.56 15.58
C THR A 349 14.56 -3.86 16.92
N LYS A 350 14.81 -4.56 18.02
CA LYS A 350 14.78 -4.00 19.39
C LYS A 350 16.06 -3.26 19.78
N LYS A 351 17.14 -3.45 19.03
CA LYS A 351 18.43 -2.85 19.34
C LYS A 351 19.01 -2.23 18.07
N SER A 352 19.30 -0.95 18.12
CA SER A 352 19.99 -0.23 17.04
C SER A 352 20.42 1.15 17.52
N THR A 353 21.34 1.77 16.79
CA THR A 353 21.79 3.15 17.05
C THR A 353 20.62 4.14 17.06
N LEU A 354 19.64 3.95 16.18
CA LEU A 354 18.47 4.83 16.14
C LEU A 354 17.60 4.72 17.40
N ILE A 355 17.38 3.49 17.91
CA ILE A 355 16.63 3.27 19.14
C ILE A 355 17.33 3.94 20.34
N GLU A 356 18.65 3.76 20.47
CA GLU A 356 19.44 4.31 21.56
C GLU A 356 19.41 5.85 21.59
N LYS A 357 19.28 6.49 20.43
CA LYS A 357 19.24 7.95 20.29
C LYS A 357 17.84 8.56 20.41
N SER A 358 16.80 7.76 20.22
CA SER A 358 15.41 8.22 20.20
C SER A 358 14.80 8.31 21.61
N ASP A 359 13.84 9.22 21.78
CA ASP A 359 13.12 9.37 23.05
C ASP A 359 11.99 8.34 23.18
N LEU A 360 11.36 8.00 22.06
CA LEU A 360 10.24 7.08 21.96
C LEU A 360 10.53 6.03 20.90
N ASN A 361 10.14 4.78 21.15
CA ASN A 361 10.46 3.68 20.27
C ASN A 361 9.27 2.75 20.06
N ILE A 362 9.04 2.35 18.82
CA ILE A 362 8.07 1.32 18.43
C ILE A 362 8.83 0.25 17.62
N PRO A 363 9.37 -0.79 18.27
CA PRO A 363 9.99 -1.90 17.58
C PRO A 363 8.92 -2.82 16.97
N ILE A 364 9.03 -3.08 15.66
CA ILE A 364 8.18 -4.02 14.91
C ILE A 364 9.09 -5.12 14.38
N GLU A 365 9.40 -6.08 15.23
CA GLU A 365 10.37 -7.11 14.93
C GLU A 365 9.95 -7.98 13.74
N GLU A 366 10.89 -8.25 12.87
CA GLU A 366 10.71 -9.14 11.75
C GLU A 366 12.02 -9.85 11.42
N GLU A 367 11.96 -11.19 11.41
CA GLU A 367 13.04 -12.01 10.86
C GLU A 367 12.90 -12.07 9.35
N VAL A 368 13.87 -11.54 8.65
CA VAL A 368 13.89 -11.51 7.18
C VAL A 368 15.18 -12.10 6.66
N LYS A 369 15.05 -13.07 5.75
CA LYS A 369 16.18 -13.57 4.98
C LYS A 369 16.62 -12.53 3.94
N ALA A 370 17.90 -12.49 3.64
CA ALA A 370 18.44 -11.59 2.64
C ALA A 370 17.66 -11.72 1.30
N GLY A 371 17.33 -10.59 0.70
CA GLY A 371 16.61 -10.52 -0.58
C GLY A 371 15.10 -10.77 -0.51
N GLN A 372 14.53 -11.06 0.65
CA GLN A 372 13.07 -11.19 0.79
C GLN A 372 12.37 -9.83 0.93
N PRO A 373 11.12 -9.68 0.41
CA PRO A 373 10.26 -8.56 0.75
C PRO A 373 10.05 -8.47 2.26
N ARG A 374 10.02 -7.26 2.79
CA ARG A 374 9.85 -7.01 4.22
C ARG A 374 8.44 -6.55 4.52
N ARG A 375 7.75 -7.26 5.39
CA ARG A 375 6.43 -6.85 5.89
C ARG A 375 6.52 -5.66 6.85
N PHE A 376 7.69 -5.42 7.41
CA PHE A 376 7.97 -4.29 8.32
C PHE A 376 7.41 -2.97 7.82
N TYR A 377 7.62 -2.61 6.57
CA TYR A 377 7.19 -1.31 6.04
C TYR A 377 5.67 -1.18 6.04
N MET A 378 4.96 -2.20 5.60
CA MET A 378 3.51 -2.25 5.67
C MET A 378 3.02 -2.21 7.13
N ARG A 379 3.62 -3.00 8.03
CA ARG A 379 3.31 -2.99 9.46
C ARG A 379 3.54 -1.63 10.09
N ALA A 380 4.59 -0.91 9.70
CA ALA A 380 4.85 0.46 10.16
C ALA A 380 3.76 1.44 9.70
N ALA A 381 3.25 1.29 8.46
CA ALA A 381 2.10 2.09 8.01
C ALA A 381 0.85 1.83 8.86
N TYR A 382 0.56 0.57 9.17
CA TYR A 382 -0.55 0.19 10.02
C TYR A 382 -0.36 0.69 11.48
N ALA A 383 0.86 0.60 12.02
CA ALA A 383 1.17 1.13 13.36
C ALA A 383 1.02 2.65 13.46
N LEU A 384 1.29 3.38 12.37
CA LEU A 384 1.14 4.84 12.31
C LEU A 384 -0.30 5.29 11.99
N SER A 385 -1.13 4.42 11.43
CA SER A 385 -2.45 4.81 10.94
C SER A 385 -3.45 5.23 12.02
N PRO A 386 -3.41 4.73 13.28
CA PRO A 386 -4.29 5.23 14.33
C PRO A 386 -3.93 6.62 14.87
N LEU A 387 -2.70 7.11 14.64
CA LEU A 387 -2.28 8.44 15.16
C LEU A 387 -3.22 9.58 14.75
N PRO A 388 -3.55 9.74 13.47
CA PRO A 388 -4.48 10.78 13.05
C PRO A 388 -5.87 10.63 13.68
N VAL A 389 -6.38 9.39 13.75
CA VAL A 389 -7.70 9.11 14.33
C VAL A 389 -7.74 9.48 15.81
N LYS A 390 -6.79 8.98 16.59
CA LYS A 390 -6.70 9.29 18.03
C LYS A 390 -6.49 10.79 18.29
N LEU A 391 -5.73 11.47 17.43
CA LEU A 391 -5.56 12.93 17.53
C LEU A 391 -6.89 13.66 17.32
N VAL A 392 -7.67 13.26 16.32
CA VAL A 392 -9.00 13.85 16.05
C VAL A 392 -9.96 13.60 17.20
N GLU A 393 -9.98 12.40 17.74
CA GLU A 393 -10.79 12.03 18.91
C GLU A 393 -10.42 12.91 20.12
N ARG A 394 -9.13 13.04 20.42
CA ARG A 394 -8.62 13.89 21.51
C ARG A 394 -8.97 15.37 21.33
N LEU A 395 -8.88 15.89 20.10
CA LEU A 395 -9.27 17.27 19.78
C LEU A 395 -10.79 17.45 19.92
N GLY A 396 -11.58 16.46 19.51
CA GLY A 396 -13.04 16.43 19.67
C GLY A 396 -13.49 16.46 21.13
N GLU A 397 -12.84 15.72 22.03
CA GLU A 397 -13.05 15.76 23.48
C GLU A 397 -12.83 17.16 24.07
N LYS A 398 -11.95 17.96 23.47
CA LYS A 398 -11.68 19.35 23.83
C LYS A 398 -12.55 20.37 23.08
N GLY A 399 -13.56 19.90 22.35
CA GLY A 399 -14.50 20.74 21.62
C GLY A 399 -13.97 21.27 20.28
N LEU A 400 -12.79 20.81 19.82
CA LEU A 400 -12.22 21.17 18.51
C LEU A 400 -12.67 20.14 17.48
N ARG A 401 -13.60 20.53 16.60
CA ARG A 401 -14.07 19.67 15.50
C ARG A 401 -13.31 19.98 14.22
N LEU A 402 -12.92 18.94 13.51
CA LEU A 402 -12.35 19.14 12.16
C LEU A 402 -13.41 19.71 11.24
N PRO A 403 -13.04 20.68 10.39
CA PRO A 403 -13.92 21.16 9.33
C PRO A 403 -14.37 20.02 8.42
N GLU A 404 -15.63 20.05 7.98
CA GLU A 404 -16.21 19.00 7.14
C GLU A 404 -15.43 18.80 5.84
N TYR A 405 -14.88 19.85 5.27
CA TYR A 405 -14.08 19.74 4.05
C TYR A 405 -12.80 18.91 4.25
N ILE A 406 -12.23 18.84 5.45
CA ILE A 406 -11.06 18.01 5.74
C ILE A 406 -11.46 16.53 5.78
N ILE A 407 -12.65 16.24 6.28
CA ILE A 407 -13.16 14.86 6.38
C ILE A 407 -13.56 14.32 5.01
N ASN A 408 -14.08 15.17 4.14
CA ASN A 408 -14.66 14.81 2.85
C ASN A 408 -13.75 15.16 1.66
N TRP A 409 -12.69 15.90 1.88
CA TRP A 409 -11.81 16.36 0.82
C TRP A 409 -10.76 15.31 0.46
N HIS A 410 -10.74 14.93 -0.81
CA HIS A 410 -9.91 13.84 -1.30
C HIS A 410 -8.70 14.31 -2.12
N HIS A 411 -8.62 15.60 -2.47
CA HIS A 411 -7.59 16.11 -3.38
C HIS A 411 -7.03 17.43 -2.85
N SER A 412 -5.79 17.73 -3.20
CA SER A 412 -5.29 19.08 -3.03
C SER A 412 -6.05 20.03 -3.99
N ILE A 413 -6.14 21.31 -3.62
CA ILE A 413 -6.82 22.31 -4.48
C ILE A 413 -6.12 22.46 -5.85
N ILE A 414 -4.91 21.94 -5.97
CA ILE A 414 -4.03 22.11 -7.14
C ILE A 414 -4.13 20.91 -8.09
N GLU A 415 -4.77 19.80 -7.68
CA GLU A 415 -4.99 18.62 -8.55
C GLU A 415 -6.17 18.81 -9.50
#